data_23664a432afd1fa1c5d37c1df341620f
#
_entry.id   23664a432afd1fa1c5d37c1df341620f
#
_cell.length_a   1.000
_cell.length_b   1.000
_cell.length_c   1.000
_cell.angle_alpha   90.00
_cell.angle_beta   90.00
_cell.angle_gamma   90.00
#
_symmetry.space_group_name_H-M   'P 1'
#
loop_
_entity.id
_entity.type
_entity.pdbx_description
1 polymer ?
#
loop_
_entity_poly.entity_id
_entity_poly.type
_entity_poly.pdbx_seq_one_letter_code
_entity_poly.pdbx_strand_id
1 'polypeptide(L)' 'MTGISVVLNGKRASANTESLAEFLAEQGVDASRRFIALAVNGVVVPRGEWPSLRLSDGDEIEIVQPMKGG' A
#
# COMPACT_ATOMS: atom_id res chain seq x y z
N MET A 1 16.96 11.54 -4.13
CA MET A 1 16.60 10.49 -3.18
C MET A 1 15.17 10.58 -2.85
N THR A 2 14.49 9.48 -3.05
CA THR A 2 13.05 9.50 -2.94
C THR A 2 12.53 8.60 -1.84
N GLY A 3 13.36 8.27 -0.88
CA GLY A 3 12.89 7.44 0.21
C GLY A 3 11.91 8.18 1.10
N ILE A 4 10.79 7.57 1.39
CA ILE A 4 9.85 8.11 2.35
C ILE A 4 9.57 7.05 3.40
N SER A 5 9.10 7.49 4.55
CA SER A 5 8.75 6.60 5.65
C SER A 5 7.24 6.53 5.73
N VAL A 6 6.71 5.32 5.76
CA VAL A 6 5.28 5.11 5.89
C VAL A 6 5.04 4.12 7.02
N VAL A 7 3.78 3.98 7.40
CA VAL A 7 3.37 2.95 8.37
C VAL A 7 2.51 1.96 7.61
N LEU A 8 2.95 0.71 7.56
CA LEU A 8 2.24 -0.33 6.83
C LEU A 8 1.70 -1.34 7.83
N ASN A 9 0.39 -1.41 7.94
CA ASN A 9 -0.29 -2.32 8.87
C ASN A 9 0.30 -2.20 10.27
N GLY A 10 0.49 -0.95 10.71
CA GLY A 10 0.96 -0.67 12.05
C GLY A 10 2.46 -0.70 12.24
N LYS A 11 3.23 -1.01 11.20
CA LYS A 11 4.68 -1.09 11.30
C LYS A 11 5.34 -0.10 10.37
N ARG A 12 6.43 0.49 10.83
CA ARG A 12 7.19 1.39 9.97
C ARG A 12 7.79 0.66 8.79
N ALA A 13 7.74 1.30 7.66
CA ALA A 13 8.34 0.76 6.45
C ALA A 13 8.91 1.91 5.63
N SER A 14 9.94 1.60 4.86
CA SER A 14 10.51 2.56 3.94
C SER A 14 9.97 2.29 2.55
N ALA A 15 9.63 3.34 1.84
CA ALA A 15 9.24 3.23 0.44
C ALA A 15 10.27 3.93 -0.41
N ASN A 16 10.72 3.26 -1.46
CA ASN A 16 11.68 3.85 -2.39
C ASN A 16 10.99 4.58 -3.52
N THR A 17 9.70 4.79 -3.39
CA THR A 17 8.89 5.37 -4.44
C THR A 17 7.72 6.09 -3.79
N GLU A 18 7.21 7.09 -4.47
CA GLU A 18 5.99 7.76 -4.05
C GLU A 18 4.76 7.12 -4.70
N SER A 19 4.95 6.15 -5.58
CA SER A 19 3.83 5.47 -6.23
C SER A 19 3.31 4.37 -5.33
N LEU A 20 2.02 4.42 -5.01
CA LEU A 20 1.42 3.34 -4.23
C LEU A 20 1.56 2.00 -4.94
N ALA A 21 1.33 1.98 -6.25
CA ALA A 21 1.42 0.72 -6.98
C ALA A 21 2.81 0.11 -6.91
N GLU A 22 3.84 0.95 -7.04
CA GLU A 22 5.22 0.46 -6.94
C GLU A 22 5.55 0.00 -5.52
N PHE A 23 5.05 0.73 -4.53
CA PHE A 23 5.27 0.33 -3.14
C PHE A 23 4.66 -1.04 -2.87
N LEU A 24 3.45 -1.28 -3.36
CA LEU A 24 2.82 -2.59 -3.18
C LEU A 24 3.67 -3.68 -3.80
N ALA A 25 4.23 -3.44 -4.98
CA ALA A 25 5.11 -4.41 -5.60
C ALA A 25 6.36 -4.65 -4.77
N GLU A 26 6.93 -3.59 -4.19
CA GLU A 26 8.09 -3.74 -3.32
C GLU A 26 7.79 -4.59 -2.10
N GLN A 27 6.56 -4.52 -1.63
CA GLN A 27 6.15 -5.29 -0.44
C GLN A 27 5.73 -6.70 -0.79
N GLY A 28 5.79 -7.08 -2.06
CA GLY A 28 5.39 -8.42 -2.45
C GLY A 28 3.89 -8.60 -2.56
N VAL A 29 3.15 -7.52 -2.62
CA VAL A 29 1.70 -7.59 -2.73
C VAL A 29 1.33 -7.66 -4.20
N ASP A 30 0.58 -8.70 -4.56
CA ASP A 30 0.09 -8.86 -5.92
C ASP A 30 -1.20 -8.08 -6.07
N ALA A 31 -1.10 -6.89 -6.63
CA ALA A 31 -2.25 -5.99 -6.73
C ALA A 31 -3.30 -6.49 -7.71
N SER A 32 -2.99 -7.51 -8.49
CA SER A 32 -3.98 -8.08 -9.41
C SER A 32 -4.92 -9.04 -8.71
N ARG A 33 -4.62 -9.45 -7.49
CA ARG A 33 -5.44 -10.43 -6.79
C ARG A 33 -6.75 -9.78 -6.35
N ARG A 34 -7.80 -10.60 -6.36
CA ARG A 34 -9.10 -10.18 -5.86
C ARG A 34 -9.09 -10.10 -4.35
N PHE A 35 -10.04 -9.39 -3.82
CA PHE A 35 -10.30 -9.35 -2.38
C PHE A 35 -9.19 -8.68 -1.57
N ILE A 36 -8.36 -7.87 -2.22
CA ILE A 36 -7.42 -7.04 -1.50
C ILE A 36 -8.08 -5.68 -1.28
N ALA A 37 -8.13 -5.26 -0.04
CA ALA A 37 -8.63 -3.94 0.31
C ALA A 37 -7.47 -3.10 0.81
N LEU A 38 -7.52 -1.82 0.52
CA LEU A 38 -6.44 -0.90 0.86
C LEU A 38 -7.03 0.40 1.40
N ALA A 39 -6.45 0.88 2.46
CA ALA A 39 -6.81 2.18 3.00
C ALA A 39 -5.54 2.99 3.23
N VAL A 40 -5.63 4.29 3.01
CA VAL A 40 -4.54 5.21 3.29
C VAL A 40 -5.09 6.27 4.23
N ASN A 41 -4.46 6.41 5.38
CA ASN A 41 -4.87 7.35 6.43
C ASN A 41 -6.34 7.18 6.78
N GLY A 42 -6.77 5.92 6.85
CA GLY A 42 -8.13 5.59 7.26
C GLY A 42 -9.18 5.69 6.16
N VAL A 43 -8.77 6.01 4.94
CA VAL A 43 -9.72 6.16 3.83
C VAL A 43 -9.51 5.04 2.85
N VAL A 44 -10.56 4.28 2.57
CA VAL A 44 -10.48 3.18 1.61
C VAL A 44 -10.22 3.73 0.22
N VAL A 45 -9.23 3.15 -0.46
CA VAL A 45 -8.85 3.59 -1.80
C VAL A 45 -9.38 2.57 -2.79
N PRO A 46 -10.29 2.98 -3.68
CA PRO A 46 -10.79 2.06 -4.71
C PRO A 46 -9.63 1.58 -5.59
N ARG A 47 -9.74 0.33 -6.01
CA ARG A 47 -8.67 -0.30 -6.78
C ARG A 47 -8.29 0.52 -8.02
N GLY A 48 -9.28 1.12 -8.67
CA GLY A 48 -9.02 1.90 -9.86
C GLY A 48 -8.15 3.12 -9.63
N GLU A 49 -8.03 3.56 -8.37
CA GLU A 49 -7.20 4.71 -8.04
C GLU A 49 -5.79 4.33 -7.62
N TRP A 50 -5.52 3.04 -7.41
CA TRP A 50 -4.20 2.64 -6.94
C TRP A 50 -3.08 3.08 -7.86
N PRO A 51 -3.21 2.98 -9.19
CA PRO A 51 -2.09 3.37 -10.05
C PRO A 51 -1.75 4.85 -10.01
N SER A 52 -2.71 5.70 -9.64
CA SER A 52 -2.47 7.14 -9.65
C SER A 52 -2.22 7.72 -8.28
N LEU A 53 -2.39 6.94 -7.22
CA LEU A 53 -2.24 7.47 -5.88
C LEU A 53 -0.76 7.67 -5.55
N ARG A 54 -0.46 8.83 -4.97
CA ARG A 54 0.90 9.16 -4.55
C ARG A 54 0.99 9.10 -3.04
N LEU A 55 2.05 8.50 -2.55
CA LEU A 55 2.30 8.40 -1.12
C LEU A 55 3.08 9.62 -0.64
N SER A 56 2.85 9.97 0.61
CA SER A 56 3.59 11.03 1.27
C SER A 56 4.25 10.47 2.52
N ASP A 57 5.31 11.12 2.94
CA ASP A 57 6.00 10.73 4.16
C ASP A 57 5.02 10.74 5.33
N GLY A 58 5.02 9.67 6.10
CA GLY A 58 4.14 9.56 7.25
C GLY A 58 2.78 8.94 6.97
N ASP A 59 2.48 8.61 5.71
CA ASP A 59 1.19 8.01 5.40
C ASP A 59 1.03 6.67 6.13
N GLU A 60 -0.19 6.41 6.59
CA GLU A 60 -0.55 5.13 7.19
C GLU A 60 -1.31 4.30 6.17
N ILE A 61 -0.77 3.16 5.85
CA ILE A 61 -1.32 2.29 4.82
C ILE A 61 -1.78 0.99 5.48
N GLU A 62 -3.00 0.59 5.20
CA GLU A 62 -3.54 -0.67 5.68
C GLU A 62 -3.91 -1.53 4.50
N ILE A 63 -3.41 -2.74 4.48
CA ILE A 63 -3.71 -3.70 3.42
C ILE A 63 -4.33 -4.92 4.06
N VAL A 64 -5.50 -5.28 3.57
CA VAL A 64 -6.19 -6.48 4.01
C VAL A 64 -6.21 -7.46 2.86
N GLN A 65 -5.64 -8.64 3.08
CA GLN A 65 -5.58 -9.69 2.08
C GLN A 65 -6.24 -10.93 2.63
N PRO A 66 -6.85 -11.76 1.76
CA PRO A 66 -7.40 -13.03 2.23
C PRO A 66 -6.29 -13.90 2.79
N MET A 67 -6.60 -14.61 3.86
CA MET A 67 -5.66 -15.56 4.40
C MET A 67 -5.46 -16.70 3.43
N LYS A 68 -4.21 -17.07 3.28
CA LYS A 68 -3.90 -18.16 2.42
C LYS A 68 -4.23 -19.48 3.08
N GLY A 69 -4.60 -20.41 2.30
CA GLY A 69 -4.63 -21.75 2.73
C GLY A 69 -5.75 -22.06 3.62
N GLY A 70 -6.57 -21.35 3.49
CA GLY A 70 -7.73 -21.77 4.22
C GLY A 70 -7.76 -23.23 4.07
#